data_7e4e3305f632ba9675b0c4e016d8d1c4
#
_entry.id   7e4e3305f632ba9675b0c4e016d8d1c4
#
_cell.length_a   1.000
_cell.length_b   1.000
_cell.length_c   1.000
_cell.angle_alpha   90.00
_cell.angle_beta   90.00
_cell.angle_gamma   90.00
#
_symmetry.space_group_name_H-M   'P 1'
#
loop_
_entity.id
_entity.type
_entity.pdbx_description
1 polymer ?
#
loop_
_entity_poly.entity_id
_entity_poly.type
_entity_poly.pdbx_seq_one_letter_code
_entity_poly.pdbx_strand_id
1 'polypeptide(L)'
;MKVLEALNGALRDCLARDERVHFLGEDILDPYGGAFKVAQGLSTEFPDRVHSTPVSEAAIVGAGTGMALRGRLPVVEIMFGDFITLAADQLINHASKLRWMSNNQVQVPLVVRTPMGGHRGYGPTHSQTLERLYLGVPGLRVVAASATIDPGAMLSAAILNDP
;
A
#
# COMPACT_ATOMS: atom_id res chain seq x y z
N MET A 1 14.60 15.05 6.60
CA MET A 1 14.52 13.77 5.85
C MET A 1 13.49 13.95 4.75
N LYS A 2 13.76 13.49 3.54
CA LYS A 2 12.77 13.53 2.45
C LYS A 2 11.67 12.50 2.69
N VAL A 3 10.44 12.79 2.30
CA VAL A 3 9.30 11.86 2.45
C VAL A 3 9.62 10.48 1.87
N LEU A 4 10.25 10.44 0.69
CA LEU A 4 10.66 9.20 0.03
C LEU A 4 11.61 8.36 0.92
N GLU A 5 12.62 8.99 1.50
CA GLU A 5 13.60 8.33 2.37
C GLU A 5 12.94 7.79 3.64
N ALA A 6 12.00 8.54 4.20
CA ALA A 6 11.23 8.10 5.37
C ALA A 6 10.35 6.87 5.06
N LEU A 7 9.66 6.88 3.93
CA LEU A 7 8.81 5.76 3.51
C LEU A 7 9.63 4.50 3.17
N ASN A 8 10.75 4.65 2.44
CA ASN A 8 11.65 3.53 2.14
C ASN A 8 12.23 2.93 3.42
N GLY A 9 12.73 3.77 4.34
CA GLY A 9 13.25 3.33 5.63
C GLY A 9 12.19 2.59 6.45
N ALA A 10 10.97 3.11 6.50
CA ALA A 10 9.86 2.46 7.21
C ALA A 10 9.51 1.08 6.64
N LEU A 11 9.44 0.95 5.32
CA LEU A 11 9.22 -0.35 4.67
C LEU A 11 10.34 -1.34 4.98
N ARG A 12 11.60 -0.89 4.89
CA ARG A 12 12.78 -1.70 5.23
C ARG A 12 12.73 -2.20 6.67
N ASP A 13 12.45 -1.29 7.60
CA ASP A 13 12.35 -1.62 9.02
C ASP A 13 11.20 -2.59 9.32
N CYS A 14 10.04 -2.42 8.69
CA CYS A 14 8.92 -3.34 8.84
C CYS A 14 9.25 -4.73 8.29
N LEU A 15 9.84 -4.80 7.09
CA LEU A 15 10.30 -6.06 6.49
C LEU A 15 11.36 -6.75 7.36
N ALA A 16 12.27 -6.00 7.97
CA ALA A 16 13.31 -6.56 8.85
C ALA A 16 12.75 -7.07 10.19
N ARG A 17 11.73 -6.41 10.75
CA ARG A 17 11.19 -6.72 12.09
C ARG A 17 10.16 -7.84 12.10
N ASP A 18 9.39 -8.00 11.03
CA ASP A 18 8.29 -8.98 10.99
C ASP A 18 8.30 -9.74 9.66
N GLU A 19 8.51 -11.04 9.73
CA GLU A 19 8.55 -11.93 8.56
C GLU A 19 7.20 -12.07 7.84
N ARG A 20 6.11 -11.65 8.48
CA ARG A 20 4.78 -11.63 7.86
C ARG A 20 4.60 -10.48 6.88
N VAL A 21 5.43 -9.43 6.97
CA VAL A 21 5.36 -8.27 6.08
C VAL A 21 5.83 -8.65 4.69
N HIS A 22 4.99 -8.38 3.70
CA HIS A 22 5.28 -8.53 2.27
C HIS A 22 4.95 -7.22 1.55
N PHE A 23 5.70 -6.91 0.50
CA PHE A 23 5.48 -5.73 -0.32
C PHE A 23 5.20 -6.13 -1.76
N LEU A 24 4.06 -5.67 -2.31
CA LEU A 24 3.59 -6.00 -3.65
C LEU A 24 3.33 -4.73 -4.46
N GLY A 25 3.62 -4.76 -5.74
CA GLY A 25 3.30 -3.64 -6.64
C GLY A 25 3.91 -3.81 -8.02
N GLU A 26 3.59 -2.87 -8.88
CA GLU A 26 4.08 -2.82 -10.25
C GLU A 26 5.49 -2.26 -10.30
N ASP A 27 6.38 -2.90 -11.04
CA ASP A 27 7.75 -2.45 -11.31
C ASP A 27 8.59 -2.12 -10.06
N ILE A 28 8.29 -2.74 -8.91
CA ILE A 28 8.93 -2.40 -7.63
C ILE A 28 10.29 -3.07 -7.41
N LEU A 29 10.69 -4.03 -8.26
CA LEU A 29 11.97 -4.72 -8.10
C LEU A 29 13.16 -3.82 -8.51
N ASP A 30 14.33 -4.13 -7.94
CA ASP A 30 15.57 -3.49 -8.32
C ASP A 30 16.01 -3.91 -9.74
N PRO A 31 16.73 -3.05 -10.46
CA PRO A 31 17.24 -1.74 -10.04
C PRO A 31 16.22 -0.60 -10.18
N TYR A 32 15.00 -0.86 -10.70
CA TYR A 32 14.03 0.19 -10.93
C TYR A 32 13.43 0.74 -9.61
N GLY A 33 12.98 -0.11 -8.70
CA GLY A 33 12.54 0.28 -7.36
C GLY A 33 11.25 1.09 -7.30
N GLY A 34 10.34 0.86 -8.25
CA GLY A 34 9.06 1.57 -8.38
C GLY A 34 9.18 2.93 -9.07
N ALA A 35 8.06 3.45 -9.59
CA ALA A 35 8.00 4.71 -10.32
C ALA A 35 8.55 5.91 -9.52
N PHE A 36 8.37 5.91 -8.22
CA PHE A 36 8.83 6.96 -7.31
C PHE A 36 9.96 6.53 -6.37
N LYS A 37 10.62 5.40 -6.66
CA LYS A 37 11.82 4.90 -5.95
C LYS A 37 11.62 4.59 -4.47
N VAL A 38 10.40 4.47 -4.00
CA VAL A 38 10.13 4.09 -2.59
C VAL A 38 10.55 2.65 -2.31
N ALA A 39 10.49 1.76 -3.32
CA ALA A 39 10.86 0.36 -3.19
C ALA A 39 12.36 0.08 -3.40
N GLN A 40 13.15 1.09 -3.75
CA GLN A 40 14.56 0.91 -4.14
C GLN A 40 15.38 0.21 -3.04
N GLY A 41 16.10 -0.85 -3.41
CA GLY A 41 16.92 -1.67 -2.53
C GLY A 41 16.17 -2.77 -1.78
N LEU A 42 14.84 -2.69 -1.72
CA LEU A 42 14.05 -3.62 -0.90
C LEU A 42 14.02 -5.04 -1.47
N SER A 43 13.91 -5.20 -2.79
CA SER A 43 13.89 -6.53 -3.40
C SER A 43 15.25 -7.23 -3.37
N THR A 44 16.33 -6.46 -3.36
CA THR A 44 17.69 -6.99 -3.18
C THR A 44 17.89 -7.51 -1.76
N GLU A 45 17.37 -6.80 -0.77
CA GLU A 45 17.52 -7.15 0.65
C GLU A 45 16.50 -8.21 1.10
N PHE A 46 15.28 -8.20 0.55
CA PHE A 46 14.19 -9.10 0.92
C PHE A 46 13.56 -9.80 -0.30
N PRO A 47 14.33 -10.61 -1.06
CA PRO A 47 13.89 -11.14 -2.36
C PRO A 47 12.62 -12.00 -2.28
N ASP A 48 12.40 -12.71 -1.18
CA ASP A 48 11.24 -13.59 -0.98
C ASP A 48 9.98 -12.86 -0.50
N ARG A 49 10.07 -11.55 -0.27
CA ARG A 49 8.97 -10.77 0.33
C ARG A 49 8.63 -9.48 -0.39
N VAL A 50 9.38 -9.16 -1.45
CA VAL A 50 9.09 -8.04 -2.36
C VAL A 50 8.74 -8.61 -3.73
N HIS A 51 7.51 -8.42 -4.17
CA HIS A 51 6.94 -9.09 -5.32
C HIS A 51 6.47 -8.09 -6.37
N SER A 52 7.04 -8.15 -7.58
CA SER A 52 6.49 -7.41 -8.71
C SER A 52 5.28 -8.14 -9.28
N THR A 53 4.30 -7.37 -9.69
CA THR A 53 3.04 -7.87 -10.24
C THR A 53 2.85 -7.39 -11.67
N PRO A 54 2.01 -8.06 -12.47
CA PRO A 54 1.47 -7.47 -13.69
C PRO A 54 0.67 -6.19 -13.37
N VAL A 55 0.47 -5.35 -14.39
CA VAL A 55 -0.38 -4.15 -14.29
C VAL A 55 -1.85 -4.57 -14.18
N SER A 56 -2.34 -4.67 -12.97
CA SER A 56 -3.74 -4.99 -12.66
C SER A 56 -4.05 -4.63 -11.20
N GLU A 57 -4.45 -3.42 -10.95
CA GLU A 57 -4.64 -2.87 -9.59
C GLU A 57 -5.68 -3.66 -8.79
N ALA A 58 -6.74 -4.11 -9.45
CA ALA A 58 -7.74 -4.98 -8.80
C ALA A 58 -7.12 -6.32 -8.37
N ALA A 59 -6.30 -6.95 -9.23
CA ALA A 59 -5.64 -8.21 -8.90
C ALA A 59 -4.60 -8.02 -7.78
N ILE A 60 -3.87 -6.91 -7.78
CA ILE A 60 -2.86 -6.60 -6.75
C ILE A 60 -3.52 -6.47 -5.37
N VAL A 61 -4.60 -5.69 -5.28
CA VAL A 61 -5.35 -5.53 -4.01
C VAL A 61 -6.05 -6.82 -3.60
N GLY A 62 -6.60 -7.58 -4.56
CA GLY A 62 -7.21 -8.88 -4.31
C GLY A 62 -6.19 -9.91 -3.77
N ALA A 63 -5.00 -9.96 -4.36
CA ALA A 63 -3.90 -10.81 -3.88
C ALA A 63 -3.45 -10.40 -2.47
N GLY A 64 -3.27 -9.10 -2.22
CA GLY A 64 -2.97 -8.58 -0.88
C GLY A 64 -4.04 -8.97 0.14
N THR A 65 -5.32 -8.84 -0.21
CA THR A 65 -6.44 -9.29 0.64
C THR A 65 -6.34 -10.78 0.96
N GLY A 66 -6.06 -11.62 -0.04
CA GLY A 66 -5.86 -13.06 0.14
C GLY A 66 -4.67 -13.38 1.05
N MET A 67 -3.56 -12.66 0.92
CA MET A 67 -2.39 -12.80 1.79
C MET A 67 -2.72 -12.41 3.24
N ALA A 68 -3.47 -11.31 3.44
CA ALA A 68 -3.91 -10.89 4.76
C ALA A 68 -4.78 -11.96 5.45
N LEU A 69 -5.72 -12.57 4.72
CA LEU A 69 -6.53 -13.68 5.22
C LEU A 69 -5.69 -14.93 5.60
N ARG A 70 -4.48 -15.04 5.08
CA ARG A 70 -3.50 -16.10 5.41
C ARG A 70 -2.50 -15.70 6.49
N GLY A 71 -2.75 -14.59 7.20
CA GLY A 71 -1.94 -14.13 8.33
C GLY A 71 -0.67 -13.38 7.93
N ARG A 72 -0.55 -12.92 6.68
CA ARG A 72 0.51 -12.00 6.26
C ARG A 72 0.10 -10.55 6.53
N LEU A 73 1.08 -9.66 6.52
CA LEU A 73 0.91 -8.22 6.61
C LEU A 73 1.30 -7.59 5.25
N PRO A 74 0.43 -7.67 4.25
CA PRO A 74 0.75 -7.16 2.93
C PRO A 74 0.68 -5.64 2.87
N VAL A 75 1.71 -5.06 2.28
CA VAL A 75 1.72 -3.68 1.81
C VAL A 75 1.62 -3.71 0.30
N VAL A 76 0.61 -3.06 -0.24
CA VAL A 76 0.35 -2.98 -1.68
C VAL A 76 0.66 -1.58 -2.18
N GLU A 77 1.46 -1.46 -3.23
CA GLU A 77 1.68 -0.19 -3.93
C GLU A 77 0.85 -0.13 -5.20
N ILE A 78 -0.01 0.88 -5.31
CA ILE A 78 -0.62 1.31 -6.56
C ILE A 78 0.22 2.45 -7.11
N MET A 79 0.67 2.33 -8.36
CA MET A 79 1.68 3.20 -8.96
C MET A 79 1.30 4.68 -8.95
N PHE A 80 0.01 5.00 -9.22
CA PHE A 80 -0.57 6.33 -9.13
C PHE A 80 -1.93 6.29 -8.44
N GLY A 81 -2.22 7.31 -7.66
CA GLY A 81 -3.49 7.42 -6.94
C GLY A 81 -4.73 7.45 -7.84
N ASP A 82 -4.56 7.89 -9.07
CA ASP A 82 -5.61 7.84 -10.09
C ASP A 82 -6.09 6.41 -10.34
N PHE A 83 -5.18 5.45 -10.34
CA PHE A 83 -5.46 4.05 -10.64
C PHE A 83 -6.04 3.26 -9.46
N ILE A 84 -6.06 3.82 -8.26
CA ILE A 84 -6.75 3.18 -7.13
C ILE A 84 -8.23 2.96 -7.42
N THR A 85 -8.81 3.73 -8.36
CA THR A 85 -10.18 3.54 -8.82
C THR A 85 -10.41 2.19 -9.49
N LEU A 86 -9.38 1.60 -10.12
CA LEU A 86 -9.44 0.26 -10.70
C LEU A 86 -9.53 -0.85 -9.64
N ALA A 87 -9.07 -0.57 -8.42
CA ALA A 87 -9.13 -1.47 -7.27
C ALA A 87 -10.30 -1.15 -6.32
N ALA A 88 -11.18 -0.21 -6.66
CA ALA A 88 -12.22 0.28 -5.77
C ALA A 88 -13.13 -0.85 -5.25
N ASP A 89 -13.53 -1.78 -6.10
CA ASP A 89 -14.35 -2.92 -5.71
C ASP A 89 -13.63 -3.81 -4.67
N GLN A 90 -12.36 -4.11 -4.90
CA GLN A 90 -11.55 -4.93 -3.99
C GLN A 90 -11.35 -4.27 -2.63
N LEU A 91 -11.26 -2.95 -2.59
CA LEU A 91 -11.16 -2.18 -1.35
C LEU A 91 -12.51 -2.07 -0.65
N ILE A 92 -13.56 -1.62 -1.37
CA ILE A 92 -14.85 -1.23 -0.80
C ILE A 92 -15.73 -2.45 -0.52
N ASN A 93 -15.80 -3.42 -1.44
CA ASN A 93 -16.71 -4.55 -1.34
C ASN A 93 -16.07 -5.82 -0.76
N HIS A 94 -14.74 -5.91 -0.77
CA HIS A 94 -14.02 -7.07 -0.24
C HIS A 94 -13.21 -6.73 1.02
N ALA A 95 -12.04 -6.13 0.90
CA ALA A 95 -11.11 -5.95 2.02
C ALA A 95 -11.76 -5.29 3.23
N SER A 96 -12.49 -4.18 3.04
CA SER A 96 -13.10 -3.42 4.13
C SER A 96 -14.24 -4.16 4.84
N LYS A 97 -14.91 -5.10 4.18
CA LYS A 97 -16.14 -5.75 4.69
C LYS A 97 -15.94 -7.18 5.19
N LEU A 98 -14.85 -7.85 4.80
CA LEU A 98 -14.62 -9.26 5.12
C LEU A 98 -14.65 -9.53 6.63
N ARG A 99 -14.08 -8.66 7.44
CA ARG A 99 -14.16 -8.79 8.91
C ARG A 99 -15.58 -8.80 9.41
N TRP A 100 -16.42 -7.89 8.95
CA TRP A 100 -17.84 -7.83 9.35
C TRP A 100 -18.63 -9.00 8.79
N MET A 101 -18.46 -9.33 7.51
CA MET A 101 -19.17 -10.44 6.84
C MET A 101 -18.84 -11.80 7.45
N SER A 102 -17.64 -11.97 7.98
CA SER A 102 -17.23 -13.19 8.69
C SER A 102 -17.59 -13.21 10.17
N ASN A 103 -18.40 -12.27 10.65
CA ASN A 103 -18.69 -12.13 12.08
C ASN A 103 -17.43 -12.02 12.94
N ASN A 104 -16.46 -11.21 12.50
CA ASN A 104 -15.14 -10.98 13.12
C ASN A 104 -14.23 -12.24 13.20
N GLN A 105 -14.51 -13.28 12.43
CA GLN A 105 -13.66 -14.48 12.42
C GLN A 105 -12.35 -14.29 11.64
N VAL A 106 -12.30 -13.30 10.73
CA VAL A 106 -11.10 -12.96 9.99
C VAL A 106 -10.74 -11.49 10.15
N GLN A 107 -9.48 -11.19 9.98
CA GLN A 107 -8.95 -9.82 9.87
C GLN A 107 -8.27 -9.64 8.52
N VAL A 108 -8.24 -8.41 8.04
CA VAL A 108 -7.59 -8.06 6.77
C VAL A 108 -6.60 -6.91 7.03
N PRO A 109 -5.46 -7.19 7.67
CA PRO A 109 -4.42 -6.19 7.92
C PRO A 109 -3.68 -5.85 6.62
N LEU A 110 -4.36 -5.15 5.72
CA LEU A 110 -3.86 -4.74 4.41
C LEU A 110 -3.57 -3.24 4.41
N VAL A 111 -2.37 -2.87 4.02
CA VAL A 111 -2.01 -1.48 3.74
C VAL A 111 -1.93 -1.27 2.23
N VAL A 112 -2.70 -0.34 1.70
CA VAL A 112 -2.57 0.12 0.32
C VAL A 112 -1.99 1.52 0.32
N ARG A 113 -0.82 1.68 -0.28
CA ARG A 113 -0.18 2.97 -0.45
C ARG A 113 -0.16 3.41 -1.91
N THR A 114 -0.32 4.70 -2.15
CA THR A 114 -0.24 5.27 -3.49
C THR A 114 0.22 6.73 -3.44
N PRO A 115 1.03 7.20 -4.38
CA PRO A 115 1.34 8.61 -4.52
C PRO A 115 0.18 9.33 -5.19
N MET A 116 -0.23 10.47 -4.63
CA MET A 116 -1.29 11.32 -5.17
C MET A 116 -0.81 12.75 -5.36
N GLY A 117 -1.55 13.55 -6.12
CA GLY A 117 -1.36 14.97 -6.27
C GLY A 117 -0.72 15.41 -7.58
N GLY A 118 -0.92 16.69 -7.87
CA GLY A 118 -0.47 17.36 -9.08
C GLY A 118 0.95 17.93 -9.03
N HIS A 119 1.16 18.96 -9.88
CA HIS A 119 2.40 19.73 -10.02
C HIS A 119 3.61 18.97 -10.58
N ARG A 120 3.41 17.76 -11.14
CA ARG A 120 4.49 16.93 -11.71
C ARG A 120 4.50 16.88 -13.25
N GLY A 121 3.51 17.47 -13.91
CA GLY A 121 3.42 17.51 -15.37
C GLY A 121 2.91 16.23 -16.04
N TYR A 122 2.32 15.30 -15.27
CA TYR A 122 1.84 14.01 -15.81
C TYR A 122 0.42 14.08 -16.43
N GLY A 123 -0.21 15.27 -16.44
CA GLY A 123 -1.52 15.44 -17.01
C GLY A 123 -2.68 15.03 -16.07
N PRO A 124 -3.92 15.15 -16.53
CA PRO A 124 -5.11 15.03 -15.68
C PRO A 124 -5.38 13.63 -15.15
N THR A 125 -4.86 12.59 -15.79
CA THR A 125 -5.09 11.20 -15.43
C THR A 125 -4.03 10.62 -14.46
N HIS A 126 -3.05 11.44 -14.04
CA HIS A 126 -1.95 11.05 -13.15
C HIS A 126 -1.67 12.12 -12.08
N SER A 127 -2.65 12.99 -11.81
CA SER A 127 -2.43 14.16 -10.94
C SER A 127 -3.59 14.43 -10.00
N GLN A 128 -4.52 13.49 -9.86
CA GLN A 128 -5.70 13.65 -9.02
C GLN A 128 -5.40 13.34 -7.55
N THR A 129 -6.24 13.81 -6.65
CA THR A 129 -6.30 13.49 -5.23
C THR A 129 -7.66 12.86 -4.95
N LEU A 130 -7.68 11.52 -4.89
CA LEU A 130 -8.91 10.73 -4.90
C LEU A 130 -9.26 10.10 -3.55
N GLU A 131 -8.54 10.44 -2.48
CA GLU A 131 -8.78 9.94 -1.13
C GLU A 131 -10.22 10.16 -0.67
N ARG A 132 -10.87 11.21 -1.16
CA ARG A 132 -12.28 11.51 -0.88
C ARG A 132 -13.24 10.37 -1.24
N LEU A 133 -12.92 9.57 -2.25
CA LEU A 133 -13.77 8.46 -2.69
C LEU A 133 -13.85 7.34 -1.63
N TYR A 134 -12.86 7.28 -0.74
CA TYR A 134 -12.72 6.24 0.28
C TYR A 134 -13.05 6.73 1.69
N LEU A 135 -13.22 8.05 1.87
CA LEU A 135 -13.63 8.61 3.15
C LEU A 135 -15.04 8.15 3.52
N GLY A 136 -15.22 7.67 4.72
CA GLY A 136 -16.50 7.18 5.20
C GLY A 136 -16.87 5.75 4.78
N VAL A 137 -15.99 5.04 4.06
CA VAL A 137 -16.18 3.60 3.82
C VAL A 137 -15.89 2.84 5.10
N PRO A 138 -16.88 2.13 5.70
CA PRO A 138 -16.65 1.38 6.93
C PRO A 138 -15.56 0.31 6.74
N GLY A 139 -14.65 0.20 7.70
CA GLY A 139 -13.54 -0.75 7.64
C GLY A 139 -12.32 -0.24 6.88
N LEU A 140 -12.37 0.95 6.27
CA LEU A 140 -11.19 1.61 5.70
C LEU A 140 -10.75 2.78 6.58
N ARG A 141 -9.45 2.91 6.74
CA ARG A 141 -8.79 4.07 7.33
C ARG A 141 -7.99 4.77 6.24
N VAL A 142 -8.30 6.03 5.98
CA VAL A 142 -7.61 6.85 4.97
C VAL A 142 -6.67 7.81 5.68
N VAL A 143 -5.38 7.77 5.32
CA VAL A 143 -4.34 8.60 5.90
C VAL A 143 -3.56 9.29 4.78
N ALA A 144 -3.35 10.60 4.91
CA ALA A 144 -2.54 11.37 3.98
C ALA A 144 -1.23 11.79 4.64
N ALA A 145 -0.11 11.48 3.99
CA ALA A 145 1.19 11.95 4.45
C ALA A 145 1.27 13.49 4.34
N SER A 146 1.82 14.13 5.34
CA SER A 146 1.99 15.58 5.39
C SER A 146 3.41 15.96 5.80
N ALA A 147 3.76 17.25 5.63
CA ALA A 147 5.05 17.76 6.06
C ALA A 147 5.18 17.89 7.60
N THR A 148 4.08 17.82 8.32
CA THR A 148 4.02 18.02 9.78
C THR A 148 4.03 16.71 10.57
N ILE A 149 3.81 15.58 9.92
CA ILE A 149 3.81 14.26 10.55
C ILE A 149 4.89 13.42 9.86
N ASP A 150 5.66 12.67 10.63
CA ASP A 150 6.65 11.75 10.07
C ASP A 150 5.94 10.65 9.23
N PRO A 151 6.11 10.66 7.90
CA PRO A 151 5.42 9.71 7.04
C PRO A 151 5.92 8.27 7.21
N GLY A 152 7.17 8.08 7.64
CA GLY A 152 7.72 6.77 7.94
C GLY A 152 7.09 6.17 9.19
N ALA A 153 7.01 6.93 10.28
CA ALA A 153 6.35 6.50 11.51
C ALA A 153 4.86 6.18 11.27
N MET A 154 4.18 7.01 10.48
CA MET A 154 2.79 6.79 10.10
C MET A 154 2.61 5.47 9.33
N LEU A 155 3.48 5.20 8.33
CA LEU A 155 3.42 3.96 7.54
C LEU A 155 3.75 2.74 8.40
N SER A 156 4.77 2.81 9.25
CA SER A 156 5.12 1.72 10.17
C SER A 156 3.97 1.39 11.13
N ALA A 157 3.30 2.41 11.66
CA ALA A 157 2.14 2.22 12.53
C ALA A 157 0.98 1.52 11.79
N ALA A 158 0.70 1.93 10.55
CA ALA A 158 -0.33 1.29 9.73
C ALA A 158 -0.01 -0.18 9.42
N ILE A 159 1.27 -0.54 9.23
CA ILE A 159 1.67 -1.92 8.90
C ILE A 159 1.66 -2.82 10.13
N LEU A 160 2.19 -2.34 11.27
CA LEU A 160 2.49 -3.20 12.42
C LEU A 160 1.48 -3.09 13.56
N ASN A 161 0.79 -1.97 13.71
CA ASN A 161 -0.03 -1.68 14.89
C ASN A 161 -1.53 -1.54 14.60
N ASP A 162 -1.92 -1.64 13.32
CA ASP A 162 -3.30 -1.38 12.90
C ASP A 162 -3.86 -2.59 12.11
N PRO A 163 -4.32 -3.63 12.82
CA PRO A 163 -4.82 -4.85 12.20
C PRO A 163 -6.18 -4.70 11.52
#